data_eac5974dee71750a23ddca11a2889851
#
_entry.id   eac5974dee71750a23ddca11a2889851
#
_cell.length_a   1.000
_cell.length_b   1.000
_cell.length_c   1.000
_cell.angle_alpha   90.00
_cell.angle_beta   90.00
_cell.angle_gamma   90.00
#
_symmetry.space_group_name_H-M   'P 1'
#
loop_
_entity.id
_entity.type
_entity.pdbx_description
1 polymer ?
#
loop_
_entity_poly.entity_id
_entity_poly.type
_entity_poly.pdbx_seq_one_letter_code
_entity_poly.pdbx_strand_id
1 'polypeptide(L)'
;MFKLSKLSLANRAVVALITVIVGAFGFISVGGLKQELIPSIEIPSAAIVTSYPGASPEVVDDQVSQAIEQAVIGLEGIESTTVTSTTGLSVLRVSFEFGTSTEDVTQKLNEVLSDLGSVLPEDASPRVISGSFDSVPIIVLAVSANDGDNEAIGKKLEELAPTLFRQVDGIRDIAVSGAKTKRISLELNQVALAQAGLNQRDIVSAINANGLILPVGSIVDDGGSIAIQVGSAVDSVELFESLPLIPSTPTPGQAPLTVGDVAKVTYEDAPVTSIARTNGNESLAVSIVKTPDGNSVAVSNGVQDLIPELVAGLGGDVSVVTTFDQAPFIEKSIEDLAVEGLLGLTMAVLVILVFLLSFKS
;
A
#
# COMPACT_ATOMS: atom_id res chain seq x y z
N MET A 1 -37.63 -36.88 19.54
CA MET A 1 -38.19 -35.51 19.62
C MET A 1 -39.19 -35.31 20.75
N PHE A 2 -40.12 -36.26 21.05
CA PHE A 2 -41.13 -36.14 22.12
C PHE A 2 -40.58 -35.88 23.55
N LYS A 3 -39.39 -36.36 23.90
CA LYS A 3 -38.81 -36.18 25.29
C LYS A 3 -38.33 -34.75 25.50
N LEU A 4 -37.74 -34.11 24.50
CA LEU A 4 -37.26 -32.70 24.55
C LEU A 4 -38.43 -31.72 24.67
N SER A 5 -39.51 -31.93 23.88
CA SER A 5 -40.70 -31.08 23.94
C SER A 5 -41.43 -31.20 25.31
N LYS A 6 -41.52 -32.40 25.90
CA LYS A 6 -42.05 -32.57 27.27
C LYS A 6 -41.19 -31.90 28.33
N LEU A 7 -39.89 -31.99 28.21
CA LEU A 7 -38.95 -31.37 29.15
C LEU A 7 -39.02 -29.83 29.09
N SER A 8 -39.13 -29.30 27.88
CA SER A 8 -39.30 -27.87 27.62
C SER A 8 -40.61 -27.32 28.19
N LEU A 9 -41.71 -28.01 27.98
CA LEU A 9 -43.01 -27.63 28.52
C LEU A 9 -43.10 -27.76 30.05
N ALA A 10 -42.39 -28.71 30.63
CA ALA A 10 -42.33 -28.91 32.07
C ALA A 10 -41.50 -27.82 32.80
N ASN A 11 -40.48 -27.27 32.13
CA ASN A 11 -39.54 -26.30 32.72
C ASN A 11 -39.57 -24.95 31.97
N ARG A 12 -40.74 -24.34 31.85
CA ARG A 12 -40.94 -23.07 31.09
C ARG A 12 -40.00 -21.94 31.50
N ALA A 13 -39.72 -21.83 32.83
CA ALA A 13 -38.81 -20.81 33.34
C ALA A 13 -37.35 -21.01 32.87
N VAL A 14 -36.90 -22.28 32.81
CA VAL A 14 -35.55 -22.60 32.29
C VAL A 14 -35.44 -22.30 30.81
N VAL A 15 -36.48 -22.65 30.01
CA VAL A 15 -36.51 -22.33 28.58
C VAL A 15 -36.48 -20.81 28.37
N ALA A 16 -37.30 -20.07 29.13
CA ALA A 16 -37.31 -18.60 29.04
C ALA A 16 -35.92 -18.01 29.38
N LEU A 17 -35.29 -18.51 30.46
CA LEU A 17 -33.96 -18.08 30.85
C LEU A 17 -32.91 -18.35 29.77
N ILE A 18 -32.91 -19.55 29.19
CA ILE A 18 -31.98 -19.91 28.08
C ILE A 18 -32.23 -19.00 26.87
N THR A 19 -33.49 -18.73 26.52
CA THR A 19 -33.82 -17.84 25.42
C THR A 19 -33.29 -16.43 25.63
N VAL A 20 -33.45 -15.89 26.84
CA VAL A 20 -32.92 -14.57 27.21
C VAL A 20 -31.38 -14.56 27.15
N ILE A 21 -30.71 -15.60 27.65
CA ILE A 21 -29.25 -15.73 27.62
C ILE A 21 -28.78 -15.78 26.18
N VAL A 22 -29.36 -16.62 25.31
CA VAL A 22 -28.99 -16.75 23.90
C VAL A 22 -29.23 -15.42 23.17
N GLY A 23 -30.36 -14.76 23.45
CA GLY A 23 -30.63 -13.43 22.88
C GLY A 23 -29.62 -12.37 23.32
N ALA A 24 -29.24 -12.34 24.60
CA ALA A 24 -28.23 -11.42 25.12
C ALA A 24 -26.84 -11.68 24.51
N PHE A 25 -26.43 -12.96 24.42
CA PHE A 25 -25.16 -13.32 23.77
C PHE A 25 -25.19 -13.00 22.29
N GLY A 26 -26.30 -13.25 21.60
CA GLY A 26 -26.47 -12.86 20.19
C GLY A 26 -26.30 -11.37 19.98
N PHE A 27 -26.94 -10.55 20.85
CA PHE A 27 -26.81 -9.09 20.77
C PHE A 27 -25.38 -8.59 21.02
N ILE A 28 -24.67 -9.16 21.99
CA ILE A 28 -23.26 -8.82 22.26
C ILE A 28 -22.37 -9.23 21.08
N SER A 29 -22.62 -10.40 20.48
CA SER A 29 -21.84 -10.91 19.36
C SER A 29 -21.93 -10.04 18.11
N VAL A 30 -23.08 -9.38 17.87
CA VAL A 30 -23.26 -8.48 16.72
C VAL A 30 -22.27 -7.31 16.75
N GLY A 31 -21.97 -6.77 17.95
CA GLY A 31 -21.01 -5.68 18.10
C GLY A 31 -19.56 -6.06 17.79
N GLY A 32 -19.24 -7.36 17.83
CA GLY A 32 -17.90 -7.89 17.51
C GLY A 32 -17.72 -8.36 16.06
N LEU A 33 -18.75 -8.25 15.22
CA LEU A 33 -18.65 -8.64 13.81
C LEU A 33 -17.85 -7.62 13.02
N LYS A 34 -16.99 -8.12 12.13
CA LYS A 34 -16.28 -7.26 11.15
C LYS A 34 -17.28 -6.61 10.22
N GLN A 35 -17.18 -5.31 10.06
CA GLN A 35 -18.03 -4.51 9.21
C GLN A 35 -17.23 -4.08 7.97
N GLU A 36 -17.51 -4.69 6.84
CA GLU A 36 -16.80 -4.50 5.59
C GLU A 36 -17.76 -4.37 4.43
N LEU A 37 -17.50 -3.48 3.49
CA LEU A 37 -18.28 -3.33 2.25
C LEU A 37 -18.00 -4.49 1.29
N ILE A 38 -16.72 -4.80 1.14
CA ILE A 38 -16.22 -5.93 0.35
C ILE A 38 -15.41 -6.77 1.32
N PRO A 39 -15.79 -8.03 1.58
CA PRO A 39 -14.95 -8.87 2.42
C PRO A 39 -13.55 -9.00 1.81
N SER A 40 -12.54 -9.16 2.65
CA SER A 40 -11.16 -9.39 2.23
C SER A 40 -11.10 -10.70 1.42
N ILE A 41 -11.42 -10.62 0.13
CA ILE A 41 -11.28 -11.73 -0.81
C ILE A 41 -9.86 -11.65 -1.34
N GLU A 42 -9.04 -12.57 -0.88
CA GLU A 42 -7.74 -12.79 -1.52
C GLU A 42 -8.02 -13.34 -2.92
N ILE A 43 -7.76 -12.52 -3.94
CA ILE A 43 -7.68 -13.05 -5.30
C ILE A 43 -6.29 -13.68 -5.38
N PRO A 44 -6.21 -15.00 -5.50
CA PRO A 44 -4.93 -15.68 -5.53
C PRO A 44 -4.25 -15.42 -6.89
N SER A 45 -3.81 -14.20 -7.11
CA SER A 45 -3.12 -13.79 -8.32
C SER A 45 -2.06 -12.75 -8.03
N ALA A 46 -0.92 -12.88 -8.72
CA ALA A 46 0.16 -11.90 -8.75
C ALA A 46 0.57 -11.64 -10.20
N ALA A 47 1.21 -10.51 -10.44
CA ALA A 47 1.84 -10.21 -11.72
C ALA A 47 3.33 -9.96 -11.51
N ILE A 48 4.16 -10.55 -12.35
CA ILE A 48 5.58 -10.19 -12.45
C ILE A 48 5.71 -9.26 -13.63
N VAL A 49 6.07 -8.01 -13.35
CA VAL A 49 6.29 -6.98 -14.36
C VAL A 49 7.77 -6.76 -14.49
N THR A 50 8.32 -7.00 -15.69
CA THR A 50 9.75 -6.87 -15.97
C THR A 50 9.97 -5.83 -17.05
N SER A 51 10.67 -4.76 -16.71
CA SER A 51 11.12 -3.75 -17.66
C SER A 51 12.42 -4.20 -18.32
N TYR A 52 12.47 -4.17 -19.65
CA TYR A 52 13.67 -4.45 -20.46
C TYR A 52 13.77 -3.42 -21.59
N PRO A 53 14.24 -2.20 -21.31
CA PRO A 53 14.22 -1.09 -22.25
C PRO A 53 14.97 -1.37 -23.55
N GLY A 54 14.38 -0.98 -24.68
CA GLY A 54 14.98 -1.09 -26.01
C GLY A 54 14.83 -2.46 -26.67
N ALA A 55 14.29 -3.48 -25.98
CA ALA A 55 14.06 -4.80 -26.56
C ALA A 55 12.75 -4.86 -27.36
N SER A 56 12.74 -5.58 -28.50
CA SER A 56 11.49 -5.88 -29.23
C SER A 56 10.66 -6.93 -28.46
N PRO A 57 9.35 -7.07 -28.76
CA PRO A 57 8.50 -8.05 -28.07
C PRO A 57 9.04 -9.48 -28.15
N GLU A 58 9.62 -9.87 -29.27
CA GLU A 58 10.22 -11.21 -29.47
C GLU A 58 11.44 -11.40 -28.55
N VAL A 59 12.30 -10.38 -28.44
CA VAL A 59 13.47 -10.41 -27.56
C VAL A 59 13.07 -10.44 -26.07
N VAL A 60 12.05 -9.66 -25.73
CA VAL A 60 11.48 -9.67 -24.36
C VAL A 60 10.92 -11.05 -24.05
N ASP A 61 10.23 -11.69 -24.98
CA ASP A 61 9.67 -13.02 -24.81
C ASP A 61 10.78 -14.08 -24.60
N ASP A 62 11.72 -14.14 -25.54
CA ASP A 62 12.78 -15.17 -25.55
C ASP A 62 13.74 -15.05 -24.37
N GLN A 63 14.15 -13.83 -23.99
CA GLN A 63 15.21 -13.62 -23.00
C GLN A 63 14.70 -13.39 -21.58
N VAL A 64 13.44 -12.98 -21.43
CA VAL A 64 12.89 -12.58 -20.12
C VAL A 64 11.66 -13.41 -19.79
N SER A 65 10.64 -13.37 -20.64
CA SER A 65 9.33 -13.92 -20.29
C SER A 65 9.36 -15.42 -20.11
N GLN A 66 9.96 -16.15 -21.05
CA GLN A 66 10.04 -17.62 -21.00
C GLN A 66 10.88 -18.10 -19.81
N ALA A 67 11.99 -17.42 -19.50
CA ALA A 67 12.84 -17.78 -18.36
C ALA A 67 12.08 -17.64 -17.02
N ILE A 68 11.35 -16.53 -16.84
CA ILE A 68 10.55 -16.29 -15.64
C ILE A 68 9.38 -17.28 -15.58
N GLU A 69 8.68 -17.49 -16.67
CA GLU A 69 7.53 -18.41 -16.72
C GLU A 69 7.93 -19.83 -16.37
N GLN A 70 9.03 -20.34 -16.93
CA GLN A 70 9.53 -21.70 -16.64
C GLN A 70 9.91 -21.89 -15.17
N ALA A 71 10.48 -20.87 -14.55
CA ALA A 71 10.83 -20.92 -13.13
C ALA A 71 9.59 -20.85 -12.22
N VAL A 72 8.57 -20.09 -12.64
CA VAL A 72 7.34 -19.90 -11.88
C VAL A 72 6.42 -21.11 -11.98
N ILE A 73 6.25 -21.72 -13.15
CA ILE A 73 5.40 -22.93 -13.34
C ILE A 73 5.81 -24.09 -12.42
N GLY A 74 7.06 -24.16 -12.00
CA GLY A 74 7.57 -25.18 -11.07
C GLY A 74 7.12 -25.02 -9.61
N LEU A 75 6.50 -23.91 -9.25
CA LEU A 75 6.05 -23.64 -7.88
C LEU A 75 4.74 -24.35 -7.56
N GLU A 76 4.68 -24.91 -6.36
CA GLU A 76 3.47 -25.56 -5.84
C GLU A 76 2.35 -24.53 -5.60
N GLY A 77 1.14 -24.86 -6.01
CA GLY A 77 -0.06 -24.04 -5.83
C GLY A 77 -0.34 -23.08 -6.99
N ILE A 78 0.38 -23.16 -8.11
CA ILE A 78 0.06 -22.40 -9.32
C ILE A 78 -1.03 -23.10 -10.12
N GLU A 79 -2.09 -22.35 -10.42
CA GLU A 79 -3.20 -22.81 -11.26
C GLU A 79 -2.95 -22.52 -12.76
N SER A 80 -2.49 -21.30 -13.05
CA SER A 80 -2.21 -20.88 -14.42
C SER A 80 -1.27 -19.70 -14.50
N THR A 81 -0.56 -19.58 -15.63
CA THR A 81 0.25 -18.44 -16.01
C THR A 81 -0.24 -17.84 -17.32
N THR A 82 -0.12 -16.53 -17.46
CA THR A 82 -0.40 -15.81 -18.70
C THR A 82 0.67 -14.75 -18.92
N VAL A 83 1.38 -14.88 -20.05
CA VAL A 83 2.45 -13.96 -20.44
C VAL A 83 1.95 -12.97 -21.47
N THR A 84 2.39 -11.73 -21.34
CA THR A 84 2.22 -10.68 -22.34
C THR A 84 3.54 -9.95 -22.52
N SER A 85 4.16 -10.13 -23.67
CA SER A 85 5.43 -9.49 -24.05
C SER A 85 5.18 -8.35 -25.03
N THR A 86 5.63 -7.15 -24.67
CA THR A 86 5.54 -5.94 -25.50
C THR A 86 6.91 -5.29 -25.61
N THR A 87 7.05 -4.23 -26.42
CA THR A 87 8.31 -3.51 -26.56
C THR A 87 8.79 -3.00 -25.19
N GLY A 88 9.92 -3.51 -24.73
CA GLY A 88 10.54 -3.11 -23.47
C GLY A 88 9.86 -3.57 -22.19
N LEU A 89 8.82 -4.42 -22.26
CA LEU A 89 8.04 -4.82 -21.08
C LEU A 89 7.50 -6.24 -21.20
N SER A 90 7.73 -7.05 -20.17
CA SER A 90 7.09 -8.34 -19.93
C SER A 90 6.11 -8.23 -18.75
N VAL A 91 4.94 -8.81 -18.90
CA VAL A 91 3.95 -8.96 -17.83
C VAL A 91 3.55 -10.43 -17.75
N LEU A 92 4.02 -11.13 -16.74
CA LEU A 92 3.60 -12.49 -16.41
C LEU A 92 2.56 -12.42 -15.29
N ARG A 93 1.33 -12.77 -15.59
CA ARG A 93 0.28 -12.96 -14.59
C ARG A 93 0.28 -14.40 -14.12
N VAL A 94 0.25 -14.59 -12.81
CA VAL A 94 0.24 -15.88 -12.15
C VAL A 94 -1.04 -15.98 -11.33
N SER A 95 -1.83 -17.01 -11.56
CA SER A 95 -3.01 -17.35 -10.76
C SER A 95 -2.70 -18.56 -9.89
N PHE A 96 -3.17 -18.55 -8.66
CA PHE A 96 -2.92 -19.58 -7.65
C PHE A 96 -4.19 -20.28 -7.26
N GLU A 97 -4.07 -21.45 -6.66
CA GLU A 97 -5.20 -22.17 -6.07
C GLU A 97 -5.84 -21.34 -4.96
N PHE A 98 -7.17 -21.39 -4.90
CA PHE A 98 -7.94 -20.64 -3.91
C PHE A 98 -7.57 -21.07 -2.48
N GLY A 99 -7.34 -20.10 -1.59
CA GLY A 99 -6.92 -20.33 -0.21
C GLY A 99 -5.40 -20.25 0.01
N THR A 100 -4.63 -19.96 -1.03
CA THR A 100 -3.19 -19.67 -0.91
C THR A 100 -3.00 -18.22 -0.44
N SER A 101 -2.16 -18.01 0.57
CA SER A 101 -1.86 -16.66 1.09
C SER A 101 -1.10 -15.82 0.05
N THR A 102 -1.58 -14.61 -0.20
CA THR A 102 -0.95 -13.68 -1.14
C THR A 102 0.48 -13.29 -0.71
N GLU A 103 0.72 -13.21 0.60
CA GLU A 103 2.04 -12.93 1.17
C GLU A 103 3.02 -14.06 0.89
N ASP A 104 2.62 -15.32 1.15
CA ASP A 104 3.46 -16.51 0.92
C ASP A 104 3.83 -16.64 -0.56
N VAL A 105 2.87 -16.38 -1.43
CA VAL A 105 3.07 -16.38 -2.87
C VAL A 105 4.05 -15.29 -3.30
N THR A 106 3.84 -14.08 -2.84
CA THR A 106 4.71 -12.95 -3.17
C THR A 106 6.14 -13.22 -2.72
N GLN A 107 6.32 -13.83 -1.54
CA GLN A 107 7.63 -14.24 -1.06
C GLN A 107 8.27 -15.29 -1.95
N LYS A 108 7.54 -16.36 -2.28
CA LYS A 108 8.05 -17.43 -3.18
C LYS A 108 8.43 -16.88 -4.56
N LEU A 109 7.61 -15.99 -5.12
CA LEU A 109 7.93 -15.37 -6.40
C LEU A 109 9.19 -14.49 -6.33
N ASN A 110 9.37 -13.74 -5.24
CA ASN A 110 10.59 -12.94 -5.05
C ASN A 110 11.84 -13.83 -4.88
N GLU A 111 11.73 -14.97 -4.20
CA GLU A 111 12.81 -15.96 -4.09
C GLU A 111 13.21 -16.49 -5.46
N VAL A 112 12.23 -16.91 -6.28
CA VAL A 112 12.48 -17.38 -7.66
C VAL A 112 13.12 -16.30 -8.53
N LEU A 113 12.66 -15.05 -8.43
CA LEU A 113 13.25 -13.95 -9.19
C LEU A 113 14.68 -13.63 -8.76
N SER A 114 14.97 -13.77 -7.46
CA SER A 114 16.32 -13.62 -6.93
C SER A 114 17.28 -14.69 -7.50
N ASP A 115 16.81 -15.92 -7.60
CA ASP A 115 17.58 -17.04 -8.17
C ASP A 115 17.81 -16.88 -9.68
N LEU A 116 16.84 -16.27 -10.38
CA LEU A 116 16.94 -15.96 -11.81
C LEU A 116 17.83 -14.76 -12.12
N GLY A 117 18.26 -13.99 -11.13
CA GLY A 117 19.03 -12.76 -11.35
C GLY A 117 20.32 -12.94 -12.16
N SER A 118 20.91 -14.16 -12.18
CA SER A 118 22.09 -14.50 -13.00
C SER A 118 21.74 -15.00 -14.42
N VAL A 119 20.48 -15.32 -14.67
CA VAL A 119 19.98 -15.86 -15.95
C VAL A 119 19.38 -14.75 -16.81
N LEU A 120 18.74 -13.78 -16.16
CA LEU A 120 18.12 -12.65 -16.83
C LEU A 120 19.18 -11.65 -17.32
N PRO A 121 18.89 -10.91 -18.43
CA PRO A 121 19.76 -9.82 -18.87
C PRO A 121 19.95 -8.78 -17.74
N GLU A 122 21.15 -8.20 -17.63
CA GLU A 122 21.48 -7.22 -16.59
C GLU A 122 20.56 -5.97 -16.59
N ASP A 123 20.00 -5.62 -17.77
CA ASP A 123 19.09 -4.49 -17.92
C ASP A 123 17.62 -4.86 -17.66
N ALA A 124 17.32 -6.13 -17.39
CA ALA A 124 15.99 -6.59 -17.03
C ALA A 124 15.72 -6.39 -15.54
N SER A 125 14.62 -5.70 -15.20
CA SER A 125 14.26 -5.37 -13.83
C SER A 125 12.88 -5.96 -13.47
N PRO A 126 12.82 -7.21 -12.95
CA PRO A 126 11.58 -7.85 -12.55
C PRO A 126 11.07 -7.30 -11.22
N ARG A 127 9.73 -7.14 -11.11
CA ARG A 127 9.03 -6.77 -9.88
C ARG A 127 7.77 -7.60 -9.73
N VAL A 128 7.54 -8.11 -8.53
CA VAL A 128 6.27 -8.76 -8.18
C VAL A 128 5.26 -7.71 -7.75
N ILE A 129 4.09 -7.75 -8.37
CA ILE A 129 2.92 -6.93 -7.99
C ILE A 129 1.82 -7.90 -7.63
N SER A 130 1.47 -7.98 -6.35
CA SER A 130 0.33 -8.75 -5.89
C SER A 130 -0.90 -7.84 -5.82
N GLY A 131 -2.03 -8.30 -6.35
CA GLY A 131 -3.32 -7.60 -6.29
C GLY A 131 -4.18 -8.21 -5.19
N SER A 132 -4.49 -7.44 -4.16
CA SER A 132 -5.59 -7.78 -3.27
C SER A 132 -6.57 -6.60 -3.21
N PHE A 133 -7.86 -6.90 -2.99
CA PHE A 133 -8.85 -5.85 -2.72
C PHE A 133 -8.53 -5.06 -1.44
N ASP A 134 -7.67 -5.60 -0.59
CA ASP A 134 -7.19 -4.93 0.61
C ASP A 134 -6.33 -3.70 0.31
N SER A 135 -5.92 -3.50 -0.95
CA SER A 135 -5.18 -2.31 -1.40
C SER A 135 -6.10 -1.13 -1.75
N VAL A 136 -7.43 -1.36 -1.77
CA VAL A 136 -8.40 -0.29 -2.03
C VAL A 136 -8.54 0.58 -0.77
N PRO A 137 -8.40 1.91 -0.88
CA PRO A 137 -8.57 2.78 0.27
C PRO A 137 -10.02 2.72 0.77
N ILE A 138 -10.19 2.69 2.09
CA ILE A 138 -11.51 2.71 2.74
C ILE A 138 -12.01 4.14 2.94
N ILE A 139 -11.09 5.08 3.09
CA ILE A 139 -11.39 6.51 3.20
C ILE A 139 -10.33 7.32 2.43
N VAL A 140 -10.77 8.36 1.74
CA VAL A 140 -9.92 9.30 1.02
C VAL A 140 -10.30 10.71 1.44
N LEU A 141 -9.32 11.43 1.94
CA LEU A 141 -9.46 12.83 2.34
C LEU A 141 -8.82 13.72 1.28
N ALA A 142 -9.47 14.78 0.88
CA ALA A 142 -8.88 15.86 0.12
C ALA A 142 -8.50 17.00 1.07
N VAL A 143 -7.26 17.43 1.01
CA VAL A 143 -6.70 18.49 1.84
C VAL A 143 -6.24 19.62 0.93
N SER A 144 -6.71 20.83 1.17
CA SER A 144 -6.31 22.01 0.40
C SER A 144 -6.03 23.19 1.32
N ALA A 145 -4.99 23.95 0.98
CA ALA A 145 -4.75 25.24 1.63
C ALA A 145 -5.80 26.26 1.18
N ASN A 146 -6.34 27.04 2.10
CA ASN A 146 -7.33 28.05 1.77
C ASN A 146 -6.74 29.23 0.98
N ASP A 147 -5.43 29.48 1.13
CA ASP A 147 -4.65 30.45 0.36
C ASP A 147 -4.18 29.93 -1.00
N GLY A 148 -4.37 28.62 -1.27
CA GLY A 148 -3.97 27.93 -2.49
C GLY A 148 -2.53 27.42 -2.49
N ASP A 149 -1.74 27.64 -1.44
CA ASP A 149 -0.37 27.14 -1.32
C ASP A 149 -0.33 25.70 -0.79
N ASN A 150 -0.68 24.75 -1.67
CA ASN A 150 -0.63 23.33 -1.35
C ASN A 150 0.79 22.78 -1.22
N GLU A 151 1.81 23.47 -1.72
CA GLU A 151 3.22 23.04 -1.58
C GLU A 151 3.68 23.18 -0.13
N ALA A 152 3.34 24.28 0.53
CA ALA A 152 3.71 24.52 1.92
C ALA A 152 3.11 23.48 2.88
N ILE A 153 1.86 23.07 2.65
CA ILE A 153 1.21 22.05 3.48
C ILE A 153 1.58 20.62 3.08
N GLY A 154 2.01 20.39 1.83
CA GLY A 154 2.29 19.04 1.31
C GLY A 154 3.30 18.28 2.13
N LYS A 155 4.47 18.88 2.39
CA LYS A 155 5.52 18.28 3.22
C LYS A 155 5.07 17.98 4.65
N LYS A 156 4.34 18.94 5.27
CA LYS A 156 3.80 18.74 6.62
C LYS A 156 2.77 17.63 6.65
N LEU A 157 1.95 17.52 5.61
CA LEU A 157 0.94 16.48 5.49
C LEU A 157 1.56 15.09 5.33
N GLU A 158 2.65 14.97 4.52
CA GLU A 158 3.40 13.73 4.34
C GLU A 158 4.03 13.22 5.66
N GLU A 159 4.44 14.13 6.55
CA GLU A 159 5.02 13.79 7.85
C GLU A 159 3.93 13.54 8.91
N LEU A 160 2.91 14.40 8.94
CA LEU A 160 1.91 14.41 10.00
C LEU A 160 0.84 13.33 9.82
N ALA A 161 0.31 13.14 8.60
CA ALA A 161 -0.79 12.22 8.36
C ALA A 161 -0.43 10.76 8.73
N PRO A 162 0.73 10.19 8.35
CA PRO A 162 1.11 8.86 8.78
C PRO A 162 1.29 8.75 10.30
N THR A 163 1.84 9.78 10.95
CA THR A 163 2.07 9.79 12.40
C THR A 163 0.76 9.86 13.17
N LEU A 164 -0.16 10.70 12.72
CA LEU A 164 -1.45 10.92 13.37
C LEU A 164 -2.38 9.72 13.19
N PHE A 165 -2.57 9.27 11.97
CA PHE A 165 -3.56 8.23 11.67
C PHE A 165 -3.11 6.82 12.06
N ARG A 166 -1.80 6.55 12.25
CA ARG A 166 -1.33 5.25 12.81
C ARG A 166 -1.81 4.97 14.23
N GLN A 167 -2.36 5.97 14.92
CA GLN A 167 -2.98 5.76 16.24
C GLN A 167 -4.31 5.00 16.15
N VAL A 168 -4.91 4.94 14.96
CA VAL A 168 -6.15 4.19 14.72
C VAL A 168 -5.79 2.74 14.40
N ASP A 169 -6.29 1.82 15.22
CA ASP A 169 -6.10 0.40 15.01
C ASP A 169 -6.72 -0.08 13.70
N GLY A 170 -6.02 -0.96 12.99
CA GLY A 170 -6.50 -1.54 11.75
C GLY A 170 -6.11 -0.76 10.49
N ILE A 171 -5.30 0.28 10.57
CA ILE A 171 -4.70 0.95 9.41
C ILE A 171 -3.43 0.21 8.99
N ARG A 172 -3.34 -0.13 7.68
CA ARG A 172 -2.16 -0.74 7.06
C ARG A 172 -1.26 0.30 6.43
N ASP A 173 -1.84 1.19 5.63
CA ASP A 173 -1.09 2.14 4.82
C ASP A 173 -1.79 3.49 4.73
N ILE A 174 -1.00 4.54 4.68
CA ILE A 174 -1.45 5.93 4.53
C ILE A 174 -0.59 6.56 3.45
N ALA A 175 -1.21 6.84 2.30
CA ALA A 175 -0.55 7.43 1.16
C ALA A 175 -1.02 8.88 0.95
N VAL A 176 -0.07 9.80 0.86
CA VAL A 176 -0.31 11.19 0.46
C VAL A 176 0.05 11.35 -1.01
N SER A 177 -0.82 11.97 -1.79
CA SER A 177 -0.61 12.20 -3.22
C SER A 177 -1.04 13.59 -3.64
N GLY A 178 -0.52 14.06 -4.78
CA GLY A 178 -0.79 15.39 -5.31
C GLY A 178 0.18 16.47 -4.81
N ALA A 179 1.08 16.15 -3.87
CA ALA A 179 2.14 17.05 -3.45
C ALA A 179 3.17 17.23 -4.58
N LYS A 180 3.60 18.46 -4.80
CA LYS A 180 4.73 18.74 -5.69
C LYS A 180 6.00 18.33 -4.97
N THR A 181 6.63 17.28 -5.45
CA THR A 181 7.93 16.84 -4.96
C THR A 181 9.02 17.42 -5.84
N LYS A 182 10.14 17.77 -5.23
CA LYS A 182 11.32 18.21 -5.97
C LYS A 182 12.26 17.04 -6.16
N ARG A 183 12.95 17.02 -7.29
CA ARG A 183 13.96 16.00 -7.60
C ARG A 183 15.25 16.65 -8.09
N ILE A 184 16.34 15.95 -7.91
CA ILE A 184 17.59 16.27 -8.59
C ILE A 184 17.57 15.58 -9.95
N SER A 185 17.67 16.36 -11.02
CA SER A 185 17.74 15.90 -12.40
C SER A 185 19.16 16.03 -12.91
N LEU A 186 19.64 14.95 -13.55
CA LEU A 186 20.98 14.92 -14.16
C LEU A 186 20.81 14.87 -15.69
N GLU A 187 21.22 15.94 -16.34
CA GLU A 187 21.31 16.02 -17.80
C GLU A 187 22.72 15.64 -18.24
N LEU A 188 22.88 14.43 -18.79
CA LEU A 188 24.18 13.84 -19.11
C LEU A 188 24.76 14.46 -20.39
N ASN A 189 26.02 14.89 -20.32
CA ASN A 189 26.78 15.29 -21.49
C ASN A 189 27.45 14.05 -22.10
N GLN A 190 26.82 13.48 -23.12
CA GLN A 190 27.29 12.27 -23.80
C GLN A 190 28.72 12.42 -24.37
N VAL A 191 29.09 13.64 -24.83
CA VAL A 191 30.41 13.89 -25.40
C VAL A 191 31.47 13.89 -24.31
N ALA A 192 31.20 14.55 -23.18
CA ALA A 192 32.09 14.57 -22.01
C ALA A 192 32.28 13.17 -21.42
N LEU A 193 31.18 12.39 -21.30
CA LEU A 193 31.23 11.01 -20.85
C LEU A 193 32.13 10.14 -21.75
N ALA A 194 31.94 10.21 -23.06
CA ALA A 194 32.74 9.43 -24.00
C ALA A 194 34.22 9.84 -23.97
N GLN A 195 34.54 11.11 -23.82
CA GLN A 195 35.92 11.62 -23.69
C GLN A 195 36.57 11.16 -22.37
N ALA A 196 35.79 11.03 -21.31
CA ALA A 196 36.23 10.54 -20.02
C ALA A 196 36.35 9.00 -19.95
N GLY A 197 35.90 8.27 -20.99
CA GLY A 197 35.82 6.83 -20.97
C GLY A 197 34.81 6.27 -19.97
N LEU A 198 33.81 7.08 -19.63
CA LEU A 198 32.74 6.75 -18.68
C LEU A 198 31.44 6.46 -19.42
N ASN A 199 30.58 5.71 -18.78
CA ASN A 199 29.23 5.43 -19.23
C ASN A 199 28.18 5.81 -18.14
N GLN A 200 26.91 5.71 -18.47
CA GLN A 200 25.84 6.06 -17.55
C GLN A 200 25.87 5.21 -16.25
N ARG A 201 26.29 3.95 -16.33
CA ARG A 201 26.38 3.06 -15.14
C ARG A 201 27.44 3.54 -14.15
N ASP A 202 28.52 4.14 -14.62
CA ASP A 202 29.58 4.68 -13.74
C ASP A 202 29.03 5.82 -12.87
N ILE A 203 28.14 6.66 -13.42
CA ILE A 203 27.45 7.72 -12.67
C ILE A 203 26.50 7.12 -11.64
N VAL A 204 25.68 6.14 -12.03
CA VAL A 204 24.76 5.45 -11.10
C VAL A 204 25.54 4.76 -9.98
N SER A 205 26.68 4.15 -10.31
CA SER A 205 27.55 3.50 -9.32
C SER A 205 28.16 4.52 -8.36
N ALA A 206 28.59 5.67 -8.86
CA ALA A 206 29.13 6.75 -8.03
C ALA A 206 28.07 7.32 -7.07
N ILE A 207 26.84 7.51 -7.55
CA ILE A 207 25.73 7.99 -6.73
C ILE A 207 25.41 6.95 -5.64
N ASN A 208 25.29 5.68 -6.01
CA ASN A 208 24.99 4.61 -5.06
C ASN A 208 26.10 4.43 -4.02
N ALA A 209 27.37 4.57 -4.41
CA ALA A 209 28.49 4.42 -3.50
C ALA A 209 28.60 5.58 -2.49
N ASN A 210 28.21 6.79 -2.88
CA ASN A 210 28.36 8.00 -2.05
C ASN A 210 27.05 8.41 -1.34
N GLY A 211 25.90 7.90 -1.75
CA GLY A 211 24.59 8.14 -1.11
C GLY A 211 24.29 7.22 0.08
N LEU A 212 25.17 6.28 0.41
CA LEU A 212 24.94 5.31 1.47
C LEU A 212 25.45 5.81 2.82
N ILE A 213 24.55 5.97 3.77
CA ILE A 213 24.91 6.06 5.18
C ILE A 213 25.17 4.63 5.66
N LEU A 214 26.42 4.26 5.85
CA LEU A 214 26.81 2.92 6.31
C LEU A 214 26.95 2.92 7.84
N PRO A 215 26.18 2.07 8.56
CA PRO A 215 26.46 1.83 9.97
C PRO A 215 27.78 1.05 10.10
N VAL A 216 28.79 1.66 10.66
CA VAL A 216 30.12 1.04 10.85
C VAL A 216 30.32 0.42 12.24
N GLY A 217 29.34 0.52 13.13
CA GLY A 217 29.38 -0.07 14.45
C GLY A 217 28.78 0.82 15.53
N SER A 218 28.98 0.44 16.77
CA SER A 218 28.60 1.23 17.94
C SER A 218 29.72 1.28 18.96
N ILE A 219 29.91 2.42 19.60
CA ILE A 219 30.76 2.54 20.81
C ILE A 219 29.85 2.45 22.02
N VAL A 220 30.23 1.56 22.94
CA VAL A 220 29.55 1.46 24.24
C VAL A 220 30.37 2.28 25.24
N ASP A 221 29.79 3.35 25.76
CA ASP A 221 30.40 4.19 26.78
C ASP A 221 29.42 4.37 27.94
N ASP A 222 29.87 4.09 29.15
CA ASP A 222 29.18 4.25 30.45
C ASP A 222 27.65 4.03 30.47
N GLY A 223 27.17 2.92 29.83
CA GLY A 223 25.77 2.49 29.86
C GLY A 223 24.91 2.97 28.71
N GLY A 224 25.48 3.64 27.69
CA GLY A 224 24.83 3.99 26.45
C GLY A 224 25.54 3.41 25.21
N SER A 225 24.78 2.97 24.20
CA SER A 225 25.34 2.57 22.90
C SER A 225 25.15 3.73 21.92
N ILE A 226 26.26 4.28 21.40
CA ILE A 226 26.25 5.31 20.37
C ILE A 226 26.53 4.64 19.03
N ALA A 227 25.54 4.65 18.12
CA ALA A 227 25.72 4.13 16.77
C ALA A 227 26.63 5.07 15.96
N ILE A 228 27.68 4.52 15.37
CA ILE A 228 28.55 5.25 14.46
C ILE A 228 28.10 4.97 13.03
N GLN A 229 27.84 6.05 12.30
CA GLN A 229 27.49 6.02 10.88
C GLN A 229 28.55 6.79 10.11
N VAL A 230 28.98 6.26 8.97
CA VAL A 230 29.90 6.93 8.04
C VAL A 230 29.15 7.16 6.73
N GLY A 231 29.17 8.40 6.25
CA GLY A 231 28.50 8.87 5.05
C GLY A 231 27.64 10.09 5.36
N SER A 232 27.41 10.90 4.34
CA SER A 232 26.45 12.01 4.37
C SER A 232 25.36 11.73 3.35
N ALA A 233 24.13 12.01 3.69
CA ALA A 233 23.07 12.06 2.71
C ALA A 233 23.41 13.15 1.69
N VAL A 234 23.30 12.82 0.39
CA VAL A 234 23.51 13.80 -0.68
C VAL A 234 22.19 14.53 -0.87
N ASP A 235 22.09 15.73 -0.27
CA ASP A 235 20.85 16.52 -0.16
C ASP A 235 20.91 17.88 -0.89
N SER A 236 22.02 18.17 -1.55
CA SER A 236 22.21 19.43 -2.28
C SER A 236 22.78 19.22 -3.68
N VAL A 237 22.53 20.18 -4.58
CA VAL A 237 23.04 20.18 -5.96
C VAL A 237 24.57 20.19 -5.96
N GLU A 238 25.16 21.03 -5.13
CA GLU A 238 26.60 21.21 -5.02
C GLU A 238 27.30 19.92 -4.56
N LEU A 239 26.65 19.18 -3.66
CA LEU A 239 27.18 17.91 -3.19
C LEU A 239 27.10 16.83 -4.28
N PHE A 240 26.01 16.81 -5.06
CA PHE A 240 25.86 15.92 -6.22
C PHE A 240 26.91 16.24 -7.31
N GLU A 241 27.13 17.51 -7.63
CA GLU A 241 28.15 17.93 -8.59
C GLU A 241 29.56 17.53 -8.17
N SER A 242 29.84 17.53 -6.87
CA SER A 242 31.15 17.18 -6.31
C SER A 242 31.43 15.68 -6.18
N LEU A 243 30.45 14.81 -6.46
CA LEU A 243 30.64 13.35 -6.36
C LEU A 243 31.74 12.86 -7.31
N PRO A 244 32.77 12.15 -6.80
CA PRO A 244 33.89 11.69 -7.61
C PRO A 244 33.46 10.53 -8.51
N LEU A 245 33.87 10.60 -9.77
CA LEU A 245 33.73 9.54 -10.76
C LEU A 245 35.09 8.82 -10.92
N ILE A 246 35.06 7.50 -10.85
CA ILE A 246 36.27 6.68 -11.00
C ILE A 246 36.24 6.07 -12.41
N PRO A 247 37.03 6.59 -13.36
CA PRO A 247 37.11 5.99 -14.68
C PRO A 247 37.76 4.61 -14.64
N SER A 248 37.31 3.72 -15.51
CA SER A 248 37.84 2.34 -15.60
C SER A 248 39.34 2.28 -15.92
N THR A 249 39.87 3.34 -16.53
CA THR A 249 41.32 3.52 -16.82
C THR A 249 41.79 4.86 -16.26
N PRO A 250 42.28 4.90 -14.99
CA PRO A 250 42.79 6.15 -14.39
C PRO A 250 44.03 6.64 -15.13
N THR A 251 44.05 7.91 -15.54
CA THR A 251 45.21 8.55 -16.13
C THR A 251 46.05 9.13 -14.98
N PRO A 252 47.31 8.70 -14.76
CA PRO A 252 48.14 9.22 -13.69
C PRO A 252 48.35 10.72 -13.82
N GLY A 253 48.06 11.47 -12.75
CA GLY A 253 48.24 12.91 -12.70
C GLY A 253 47.05 13.78 -13.12
N GLN A 254 45.92 13.17 -13.48
CA GLN A 254 44.66 13.89 -13.74
C GLN A 254 43.87 14.06 -12.44
N ALA A 255 43.26 15.22 -12.25
CA ALA A 255 42.37 15.45 -11.13
C ALA A 255 41.16 14.48 -11.23
N PRO A 256 40.59 14.00 -10.09
CA PRO A 256 39.40 13.16 -10.13
C PRO A 256 38.28 13.92 -10.82
N LEU A 257 37.66 13.26 -11.83
CA LEU A 257 36.46 13.78 -12.47
C LEU A 257 35.29 13.72 -11.49
N THR A 258 34.42 14.70 -11.57
CA THR A 258 33.21 14.77 -10.76
C THR A 258 31.96 14.64 -11.62
N VAL A 259 30.81 14.39 -11.00
CA VAL A 259 29.52 14.36 -11.72
C VAL A 259 29.26 15.66 -12.45
N GLY A 260 29.62 16.82 -11.86
CA GLY A 260 29.47 18.13 -12.47
C GLY A 260 30.28 18.36 -13.75
N ASP A 261 31.38 17.60 -13.97
CA ASP A 261 32.19 17.68 -15.18
C ASP A 261 31.50 17.01 -16.38
N VAL A 262 30.62 16.04 -16.16
CA VAL A 262 29.99 15.19 -17.18
C VAL A 262 28.48 15.29 -17.23
N ALA A 263 27.86 15.93 -16.24
CA ALA A 263 26.42 16.11 -16.16
C ALA A 263 26.08 17.50 -15.60
N LYS A 264 25.01 18.08 -16.08
CA LYS A 264 24.39 19.26 -15.46
C LYS A 264 23.41 18.80 -14.41
N VAL A 265 23.63 19.20 -13.18
CA VAL A 265 22.75 18.89 -12.06
C VAL A 265 21.79 20.04 -11.85
N THR A 266 20.50 19.75 -11.82
CA THR A 266 19.46 20.75 -11.58
C THR A 266 18.47 20.26 -10.53
N TYR A 267 18.03 21.18 -9.68
CA TYR A 267 16.96 20.92 -8.72
C TYR A 267 15.66 21.45 -9.30
N GLU A 268 14.77 20.54 -9.70
CA GLU A 268 13.54 20.88 -10.42
C GLU A 268 12.34 20.16 -9.81
N ASP A 269 11.15 20.62 -10.15
CA ASP A 269 9.93 19.92 -9.77
C ASP A 269 9.88 18.56 -10.46
N ALA A 270 9.54 17.52 -9.70
CA ALA A 270 9.31 16.20 -10.26
C ALA A 270 8.12 16.26 -11.26
N PRO A 271 8.14 15.43 -12.32
CA PRO A 271 6.98 15.35 -13.19
C PRO A 271 5.72 15.06 -12.41
N VAL A 272 4.69 15.82 -12.68
CA VAL A 272 3.38 15.62 -12.05
C VAL A 272 2.82 14.27 -12.49
N THR A 273 2.76 13.29 -11.59
CA THR A 273 2.24 11.94 -11.86
C THR A 273 0.74 11.83 -11.57
N SER A 274 0.23 12.68 -10.69
CA SER A 274 -1.20 12.74 -10.34
C SER A 274 -1.61 14.15 -9.97
N ILE A 275 -2.80 14.56 -10.38
CA ILE A 275 -3.40 15.85 -10.02
C ILE A 275 -4.71 15.54 -9.32
N ALA A 276 -4.83 15.98 -8.07
CA ALA A 276 -6.09 15.93 -7.34
C ALA A 276 -6.74 17.32 -7.33
N ARG A 277 -8.06 17.37 -7.53
CA ARG A 277 -8.85 18.60 -7.44
C ARG A 277 -10.13 18.34 -6.67
N THR A 278 -10.46 19.28 -5.82
CA THR A 278 -11.71 19.25 -5.04
C THR A 278 -12.43 20.58 -5.22
N ASN A 279 -13.66 20.51 -5.67
CA ASN A 279 -14.49 21.72 -5.94
C ASN A 279 -13.82 22.70 -6.93
N GLY A 280 -13.04 22.18 -7.89
CA GLY A 280 -12.33 22.98 -8.90
C GLY A 280 -10.95 23.51 -8.48
N ASN A 281 -10.60 23.44 -7.22
CA ASN A 281 -9.29 23.84 -6.68
C ASN A 281 -8.32 22.65 -6.60
N GLU A 282 -7.03 22.90 -6.76
CA GLU A 282 -6.00 21.89 -6.53
C GLU A 282 -6.03 21.45 -5.05
N SER A 283 -5.88 20.16 -4.82
CA SER A 283 -5.88 19.56 -3.50
C SER A 283 -4.87 18.43 -3.40
N LEU A 284 -4.48 18.10 -2.19
CA LEU A 284 -3.73 16.91 -1.86
C LEU A 284 -4.71 15.80 -1.49
N ALA A 285 -4.40 14.56 -1.79
CA ALA A 285 -5.24 13.43 -1.39
C ALA A 285 -4.50 12.57 -0.36
N VAL A 286 -5.19 12.24 0.73
CA VAL A 286 -4.74 11.27 1.74
C VAL A 286 -5.60 10.04 1.62
N SER A 287 -5.01 8.95 1.17
CA SER A 287 -5.68 7.66 1.00
C SER A 287 -5.30 6.74 2.15
N ILE A 288 -6.29 6.15 2.80
CA ILE A 288 -6.09 5.29 3.96
C ILE A 288 -6.60 3.90 3.65
N VAL A 289 -5.72 2.92 3.81
CA VAL A 289 -5.95 1.50 3.53
C VAL A 289 -5.94 0.73 4.84
N LYS A 290 -6.93 -0.13 5.05
CA LYS A 290 -7.03 -0.96 6.26
C LYS A 290 -6.16 -2.23 6.16
N THR A 291 -5.88 -2.84 7.32
CA THR A 291 -5.37 -4.22 7.39
C THR A 291 -6.47 -5.21 6.99
N PRO A 292 -6.13 -6.44 6.54
CA PRO A 292 -7.12 -7.47 6.23
C PRO A 292 -8.07 -7.75 7.39
N ASP A 293 -7.58 -7.60 8.62
CA ASP A 293 -8.37 -7.81 9.84
C ASP A 293 -9.08 -6.56 10.37
N GLY A 294 -8.80 -5.38 9.79
CA GLY A 294 -9.37 -4.11 10.21
C GLY A 294 -10.87 -3.99 9.94
N ASN A 295 -11.60 -3.37 10.87
CA ASN A 295 -13.01 -3.02 10.69
C ASN A 295 -13.12 -1.68 9.94
N SER A 296 -13.69 -1.67 8.73
CA SER A 296 -13.77 -0.49 7.87
C SER A 296 -14.48 0.69 8.53
N VAL A 297 -15.57 0.42 9.27
CA VAL A 297 -16.35 1.47 9.96
C VAL A 297 -15.56 2.06 11.12
N ALA A 298 -14.94 1.20 11.94
CA ALA A 298 -14.15 1.66 13.08
C ALA A 298 -12.93 2.49 12.63
N VAL A 299 -12.23 2.05 11.57
CA VAL A 299 -11.09 2.79 11.02
C VAL A 299 -11.53 4.12 10.44
N SER A 300 -12.61 4.16 9.63
CA SER A 300 -13.10 5.39 9.06
C SER A 300 -13.51 6.40 10.13
N ASN A 301 -14.29 5.97 11.12
CA ASN A 301 -14.72 6.83 12.22
C ASN A 301 -13.51 7.35 13.02
N GLY A 302 -12.53 6.47 13.34
CA GLY A 302 -11.30 6.89 14.03
C GLY A 302 -10.49 7.91 13.23
N VAL A 303 -10.43 7.78 11.92
CA VAL A 303 -9.79 8.78 11.04
C VAL A 303 -10.56 10.10 11.05
N GLN A 304 -11.88 10.05 10.95
CA GLN A 304 -12.73 11.25 10.99
C GLN A 304 -12.61 12.01 12.29
N ASP A 305 -12.53 11.32 13.42
CA ASP A 305 -12.33 11.92 14.75
C ASP A 305 -11.00 12.68 14.87
N LEU A 306 -9.99 12.28 14.09
CA LEU A 306 -8.65 12.90 14.07
C LEU A 306 -8.52 14.05 13.04
N ILE A 307 -9.52 14.29 12.17
CA ILE A 307 -9.46 15.40 11.20
C ILE A 307 -9.25 16.77 11.86
N PRO A 308 -9.91 17.12 12.99
CA PRO A 308 -9.65 18.40 13.66
C PRO A 308 -8.20 18.56 14.12
N GLU A 309 -7.57 17.47 14.58
CA GLU A 309 -6.17 17.48 15.00
C GLU A 309 -5.23 17.62 13.79
N LEU A 310 -5.54 16.96 12.66
CA LEU A 310 -4.83 17.14 11.41
C LEU A 310 -4.87 18.61 10.96
N VAL A 311 -6.05 19.23 10.96
CA VAL A 311 -6.22 20.65 10.59
C VAL A 311 -5.40 21.56 11.50
N ALA A 312 -5.43 21.33 12.81
CA ALA A 312 -4.63 22.10 13.77
C ALA A 312 -3.11 21.92 13.53
N GLY A 313 -2.66 20.71 13.28
CA GLY A 313 -1.25 20.39 13.01
C GLY A 313 -0.75 21.01 11.70
N LEU A 314 -1.60 21.16 10.70
CA LEU A 314 -1.27 21.82 9.43
C LEU A 314 -1.27 23.36 9.52
N GLY A 315 -1.69 23.93 10.64
CA GLY A 315 -1.67 25.40 10.88
C GLY A 315 -3.05 26.04 10.87
N GLY A 316 -4.13 25.26 10.76
CA GLY A 316 -5.52 25.73 10.89
C GLY A 316 -6.13 26.39 9.65
N ASP A 317 -5.32 26.77 8.65
CA ASP A 317 -5.82 27.42 7.42
C ASP A 317 -5.88 26.42 6.25
N VAL A 318 -6.48 25.27 6.53
CA VAL A 318 -6.67 24.20 5.54
C VAL A 318 -8.11 23.71 5.55
N SER A 319 -8.58 23.29 4.38
CA SER A 319 -9.87 22.61 4.22
C SER A 319 -9.63 21.12 4.03
N VAL A 320 -10.29 20.30 4.85
CA VAL A 320 -10.27 18.84 4.73
C VAL A 320 -11.67 18.38 4.37
N VAL A 321 -11.78 17.66 3.25
CA VAL A 321 -13.06 17.13 2.75
C VAL A 321 -12.91 15.62 2.53
N THR A 322 -13.82 14.85 3.12
CA THR A 322 -13.89 13.41 2.83
C THR A 322 -14.51 13.22 1.44
N THR A 323 -13.72 12.75 0.48
CA THR A 323 -14.16 12.54 -0.91
C THR A 323 -14.67 11.14 -1.17
N PHE A 324 -14.20 10.18 -0.39
CA PHE A 324 -14.64 8.80 -0.43
C PHE A 324 -14.62 8.23 0.99
N ASP A 325 -15.69 7.51 1.35
CA ASP A 325 -15.81 6.81 2.63
C ASP A 325 -16.73 5.61 2.47
N GLN A 326 -16.25 4.44 2.87
CA GLN A 326 -17.03 3.21 2.82
C GLN A 326 -17.96 3.06 4.02
N ALA A 327 -17.66 3.69 5.17
CA ALA A 327 -18.38 3.48 6.41
C ALA A 327 -19.88 3.83 6.33
N PRO A 328 -20.31 4.98 5.76
CA PRO A 328 -21.73 5.31 5.67
C PRO A 328 -22.55 4.27 4.89
N PHE A 329 -21.96 3.65 3.85
CA PHE A 329 -22.64 2.61 3.07
C PHE A 329 -22.81 1.33 3.87
N ILE A 330 -21.81 0.96 4.67
CA ILE A 330 -21.82 -0.21 5.52
C ILE A 330 -22.83 -0.03 6.66
N GLU A 331 -22.77 1.10 7.35
CA GLU A 331 -23.68 1.44 8.45
C GLU A 331 -25.14 1.45 7.98
N LYS A 332 -25.40 2.07 6.84
CA LYS A 332 -26.74 2.07 6.23
C LYS A 332 -27.22 0.66 5.90
N SER A 333 -26.36 -0.19 5.32
CA SER A 333 -26.71 -1.57 5.01
C SER A 333 -27.03 -2.38 6.27
N ILE A 334 -26.28 -2.18 7.35
CA ILE A 334 -26.53 -2.84 8.64
C ILE A 334 -27.85 -2.35 9.24
N GLU A 335 -28.13 -1.06 9.19
CA GLU A 335 -29.39 -0.49 9.66
C GLU A 335 -30.57 -1.05 8.89
N ASP A 336 -30.50 -1.09 7.57
CA ASP A 336 -31.55 -1.62 6.70
C ASP A 336 -31.82 -3.12 7.01
N LEU A 337 -30.76 -3.92 7.15
CA LEU A 337 -30.88 -5.33 7.53
C LEU A 337 -31.50 -5.53 8.93
N ALA A 338 -31.15 -4.68 9.88
CA ALA A 338 -31.71 -4.71 11.23
C ALA A 338 -33.23 -4.39 11.21
N VAL A 339 -33.63 -3.40 10.42
CA VAL A 339 -35.05 -3.01 10.26
C VAL A 339 -35.82 -4.14 9.57
N GLU A 340 -35.29 -4.71 8.48
CA GLU A 340 -35.91 -5.83 7.77
C GLU A 340 -36.03 -7.07 8.66
N GLY A 341 -35.00 -7.40 9.42
CA GLY A 341 -34.97 -8.49 10.39
C GLY A 341 -36.03 -8.30 11.48
N LEU A 342 -36.17 -7.08 12.01
CA LEU A 342 -37.17 -6.74 13.02
C LEU A 342 -38.59 -6.85 12.45
N LEU A 343 -38.83 -6.38 11.22
CA LEU A 343 -40.08 -6.50 10.53
C LEU A 343 -40.44 -7.98 10.29
N GLY A 344 -39.47 -8.79 9.82
CA GLY A 344 -39.64 -10.22 9.63
C GLY A 344 -39.99 -10.95 10.94
N LEU A 345 -39.30 -10.63 12.02
CA LEU A 345 -39.59 -11.17 13.36
C LEU A 345 -40.99 -10.79 13.81
N THR A 346 -41.39 -9.52 13.66
CA THR A 346 -42.69 -9.02 14.04
C THR A 346 -43.79 -9.73 13.27
N MET A 347 -43.64 -9.90 11.95
CA MET A 347 -44.59 -10.62 11.11
C MET A 347 -44.66 -12.11 11.50
N ALA A 348 -43.54 -12.76 11.79
CA ALA A 348 -43.51 -14.14 12.25
C ALA A 348 -44.29 -14.30 13.58
N VAL A 349 -44.06 -13.43 14.55
CA VAL A 349 -44.81 -13.45 15.83
C VAL A 349 -46.31 -13.22 15.59
N LEU A 350 -46.67 -12.28 14.71
CA LEU A 350 -48.06 -11.97 14.39
C LEU A 350 -48.77 -13.18 13.74
N VAL A 351 -48.12 -13.86 12.80
CA VAL A 351 -48.64 -15.07 12.17
C VAL A 351 -48.83 -16.20 13.20
N ILE A 352 -47.83 -16.40 14.09
CA ILE A 352 -47.93 -17.41 15.16
C ILE A 352 -49.12 -17.12 16.09
N LEU A 353 -49.30 -15.85 16.49
CA LEU A 353 -50.41 -15.42 17.34
C LEU A 353 -51.78 -15.69 16.67
N VAL A 354 -51.91 -15.38 15.36
CA VAL A 354 -53.12 -15.61 14.59
C VAL A 354 -53.44 -17.11 14.49
N PHE A 355 -52.42 -17.93 14.20
CA PHE A 355 -52.62 -19.39 14.07
C PHE A 355 -52.92 -20.09 15.41
N LEU A 356 -52.33 -19.63 16.49
CA LEU A 356 -52.57 -20.20 17.82
C LEU A 356 -53.87 -19.72 18.46
N LEU A 357 -54.51 -18.66 17.92
CA LEU A 357 -55.77 -18.04 18.42
C LEU A 357 -55.79 -17.84 19.95
N SER A 358 -54.64 -17.64 20.54
CA SER A 358 -54.50 -17.52 21.99
C SER A 358 -53.44 -16.50 22.36
N PHE A 359 -53.86 -15.46 23.04
CA PHE A 359 -52.98 -14.45 23.68
C PHE A 359 -52.20 -15.01 24.89
N LYS A 360 -52.53 -16.23 25.34
CA LYS A 360 -51.96 -16.90 26.53
C LYS A 360 -51.03 -18.07 26.19
N SER A 361 -50.72 -18.27 24.94
CA SER A 361 -49.87 -19.40 24.52
C SER A 361 -48.42 -18.96 24.35
#